data_60e95b799238768aa53edb5dd3808c99
#
_entry.id   60e95b799238768aa53edb5dd3808c99
#
_cell.length_a   1.000
_cell.length_b   1.000
_cell.length_c   1.000
_cell.angle_alpha   90.00
_cell.angle_beta   90.00
_cell.angle_gamma   90.00
#
_symmetry.space_group_name_H-M   'P 1'
#
loop_
_entity.id
_entity.type
_entity.pdbx_description
1 polymer ?
#
loop_
_entity_poly.entity_id
_entity_poly.type
_entity_poly.pdbx_seq_one_letter_code
_entity_poly.pdbx_strand_id
1 'polypeptide(L)'
;MNDIKNMKIAISAIPENGWWNEGIVAYHDNDMMSNGALPNQSLLQQEHKGLIEILNKYSLPIEIIPFKKDLEVNKKYDFVFMRDHFLSNADKNIVMCNMKLSERMNEGEFVISSLKNLQYNVSFLDNDC
;
A
#
# COMPACT_ATOMS: atom_id res chain seq x y z
N MET A 1 23.65 -2.24 -14.82
CA MET A 1 23.05 -0.89 -14.64
C MET A 1 21.83 -0.61 -15.52
N ASN A 2 21.42 -1.53 -16.37
CA ASN A 2 20.17 -1.41 -17.13
C ASN A 2 18.91 -1.73 -16.31
N ASP A 3 19.07 -2.27 -15.12
CA ASP A 3 17.96 -2.80 -14.30
C ASP A 3 17.10 -1.70 -13.66
N ILE A 4 17.68 -0.53 -13.39
CA ILE A 4 16.96 0.60 -12.79
C ILE A 4 15.89 1.17 -13.73
N LYS A 5 16.10 1.11 -15.05
CA LYS A 5 15.15 1.63 -16.05
C LYS A 5 13.83 0.89 -16.11
N ASN A 6 13.80 -0.36 -15.62
CA ASN A 6 12.61 -1.20 -15.64
C ASN A 6 11.93 -1.30 -14.25
N MET A 7 12.51 -0.67 -13.24
CA MET A 7 11.94 -0.66 -11.89
C MET A 7 10.86 0.41 -11.79
N LYS A 8 9.74 0.05 -11.15
CA LYS A 8 8.69 0.99 -10.77
C LYS A 8 8.55 1.04 -9.25
N ILE A 9 8.18 2.20 -8.74
CA ILE A 9 7.87 2.39 -7.33
C ILE A 9 6.35 2.28 -7.18
N ALA A 10 5.89 1.29 -6.44
CA ALA A 10 4.47 1.15 -6.13
C ALA A 10 4.10 2.05 -4.94
N ILE A 11 3.12 2.89 -5.13
CA ILE A 11 2.57 3.78 -4.12
C ILE A 11 1.06 3.57 -4.07
N SER A 12 0.49 3.40 -2.89
CA SER A 12 -0.96 3.38 -2.74
C SER A 12 -1.55 4.76 -3.01
N ALA A 13 -2.69 4.81 -3.67
CA ALA A 13 -3.58 5.94 -3.51
C ALA A 13 -4.03 6.03 -2.06
N ILE A 14 -4.44 7.20 -1.62
CA ILE A 14 -5.03 7.40 -0.30
C ILE A 14 -6.52 7.64 -0.42
N PRO A 15 -7.33 7.28 0.59
CA PRO A 15 -8.76 7.53 0.55
C PRO A 15 -9.05 9.04 0.49
N GLU A 16 -10.07 9.42 -0.30
CA GLU A 16 -10.48 10.82 -0.45
C GLU A 16 -11.17 11.37 0.80
N ASN A 17 -11.83 10.49 1.52
CA ASN A 17 -12.58 10.83 2.73
C ASN A 17 -11.81 10.41 3.98
N GLY A 18 -11.90 11.21 5.02
CA GLY A 18 -11.27 10.90 6.32
C GLY A 18 -11.93 9.71 7.00
N TRP A 19 -11.69 8.52 6.50
CA TRP A 19 -12.25 7.26 7.01
C TRP A 19 -11.88 6.96 8.46
N TRP A 20 -10.81 7.53 8.96
CA TRP A 20 -10.43 7.51 10.38
C TRP A 20 -11.29 8.42 11.26
N ASN A 21 -12.12 9.28 10.70
CA ASN A 21 -13.01 10.15 11.47
C ASN A 21 -14.19 9.39 12.10
N GLU A 22 -14.44 8.16 11.69
CA GLU A 22 -15.58 7.35 12.17
C GLU A 22 -15.26 6.51 13.42
N GLY A 23 -14.31 6.94 14.23
CA GLY A 23 -13.94 6.19 15.43
C GLY A 23 -13.19 4.91 15.10
N ILE A 24 -11.94 5.07 14.81
CA ILE A 24 -11.05 3.97 14.50
C ILE A 24 -10.92 3.05 15.71
N VAL A 25 -11.27 1.79 15.51
CA VAL A 25 -10.69 0.75 16.35
C VAL A 25 -9.22 0.67 15.96
N ALA A 26 -8.38 1.36 16.70
CA ALA A 26 -6.97 1.39 16.45
C ALA A 26 -6.39 -0.01 16.39
N TYR A 27 -5.47 -0.24 15.48
CA TYR A 27 -4.63 -1.43 15.57
C TYR A 27 -3.91 -1.44 16.92
N HIS A 28 -3.90 -2.57 17.59
CA HIS A 28 -3.33 -2.71 18.94
C HIS A 28 -1.85 -2.31 19.04
N ASP A 29 -1.15 -2.37 17.91
CA ASP A 29 0.27 -2.09 17.80
C ASP A 29 0.58 -0.68 17.29
N ASN A 30 -0.43 0.15 17.11
CA ASN A 30 -0.26 1.55 16.75
C ASN A 30 -0.57 2.44 17.97
N ASP A 31 0.46 2.77 18.71
CA ASP A 31 0.35 3.56 19.95
C ASP A 31 -0.28 4.95 19.72
N MET A 32 -0.01 5.58 18.59
CA MET A 32 -0.58 6.89 18.28
C MET A 32 -2.09 6.79 18.10
N MET A 33 -2.54 5.83 17.33
CA MET A 33 -3.98 5.62 17.07
C MET A 33 -4.70 5.12 18.32
N SER A 34 -4.09 4.23 19.10
CA SER A 34 -4.66 3.73 20.36
C SER A 34 -4.84 4.84 21.41
N ASN A 35 -4.04 5.90 21.33
CA ASN A 35 -4.18 7.10 22.17
C ASN A 35 -5.15 8.14 21.59
N GLY A 36 -5.87 7.82 20.52
CA GLY A 36 -6.86 8.71 19.90
C GLY A 36 -6.28 9.76 18.96
N ALA A 37 -4.99 9.66 18.60
CA ALA A 37 -4.40 10.54 17.60
C ALA A 37 -4.93 10.17 16.21
N LEU A 38 -5.53 11.12 15.54
CA LEU A 38 -6.07 10.96 14.19
C LEU A 38 -5.20 11.68 13.16
N PRO A 39 -4.98 11.08 11.98
CA PRO A 39 -4.31 11.77 10.89
C PRO A 39 -5.11 12.99 10.43
N ASN A 40 -4.40 14.05 10.06
CA ASN A 40 -5.01 15.20 9.39
C ASN A 40 -5.14 14.87 7.89
N GLN A 41 -6.37 14.74 7.42
CA GLN A 41 -6.67 14.37 6.02
C GLN A 41 -6.03 15.33 5.01
N SER A 42 -6.15 16.63 5.23
CA SER A 42 -5.62 17.63 4.31
C SER A 42 -4.09 17.58 4.25
N LEU A 43 -3.45 17.44 5.40
CA LEU A 43 -1.99 17.34 5.47
C LEU A 43 -1.51 16.05 4.80
N LEU A 44 -2.17 14.93 5.05
CA LEU A 44 -1.84 13.65 4.41
C LEU A 44 -1.92 13.75 2.89
N GLN A 45 -2.97 14.37 2.35
CA GLN A 45 -3.12 14.58 0.91
C GLN A 45 -2.02 15.46 0.34
N GLN A 46 -1.63 16.51 1.04
CA GLN A 46 -0.52 17.38 0.64
C GLN A 46 0.82 16.65 0.64
N GLU A 47 1.11 15.89 1.69
CA GLU A 47 2.35 15.11 1.78
C GLU A 47 2.43 14.01 0.73
N HIS A 48 1.33 13.31 0.49
CA HIS A 48 1.24 12.28 -0.56
C HIS A 48 1.48 12.88 -1.96
N LYS A 49 0.84 14.01 -2.25
CA LYS A 49 1.07 14.75 -3.49
C LYS A 49 2.51 15.20 -3.62
N GLY A 50 3.09 15.75 -2.55
CA GLY A 50 4.48 16.20 -2.52
C GLY A 50 5.47 15.06 -2.78
N LEU A 51 5.23 13.88 -2.22
CA LEU A 51 6.03 12.69 -2.49
C LEU A 51 6.00 12.32 -3.98
N ILE A 52 4.83 12.27 -4.59
CA ILE A 52 4.67 11.97 -6.01
C ILE A 52 5.39 13.01 -6.89
N GLU A 53 5.25 14.29 -6.56
CA GLU A 53 5.92 15.38 -7.28
C GLU A 53 7.45 15.24 -7.23
N ILE A 54 8.00 14.90 -6.06
CA ILE A 54 9.44 14.68 -5.89
C ILE A 54 9.91 13.48 -6.75
N LEU A 55 9.21 12.37 -6.71
CA LEU A 55 9.55 11.19 -7.50
C LEU A 55 9.50 11.49 -9.00
N ASN A 56 8.50 12.23 -9.45
CA ASN A 56 8.39 12.66 -10.86
C ASN A 56 9.52 13.63 -11.24
N LYS A 57 9.91 14.53 -10.35
CA LYS A 57 11.03 15.46 -10.58
C LYS A 57 12.35 14.71 -10.85
N TYR A 58 12.55 13.59 -10.17
CA TYR A 58 13.74 12.74 -10.40
C TYR A 58 13.54 11.68 -11.50
N SER A 59 12.45 11.78 -12.26
CA SER A 59 12.12 10.84 -13.36
C SER A 59 12.05 9.38 -12.91
N LEU A 60 11.64 9.16 -11.67
CA LEU A 60 11.43 7.81 -11.13
C LEU A 60 10.05 7.32 -11.56
N PRO A 61 9.95 6.17 -12.24
CA PRO A 61 8.66 5.65 -12.65
C PRO A 61 7.87 5.16 -11.44
N ILE A 62 6.63 5.64 -11.33
CA ILE A 62 5.72 5.27 -10.25
C ILE A 62 4.47 4.59 -10.81
N GLU A 63 3.93 3.68 -10.00
CA GLU A 63 2.64 3.04 -10.22
C GLU A 63 1.76 3.33 -9.02
N ILE A 64 0.62 3.95 -9.25
CA ILE A 64 -0.35 4.22 -8.19
C ILE A 64 -1.32 3.04 -8.09
N ILE A 65 -1.26 2.33 -6.98
CA ILE A 65 -2.18 1.24 -6.68
C ILE A 65 -3.49 1.82 -6.15
N PRO A 66 -4.63 1.52 -6.76
CA PRO A 66 -5.91 2.09 -6.35
C PRO A 66 -6.28 1.74 -4.90
N PHE A 67 -6.79 2.72 -4.18
CA PHE A 67 -7.45 2.50 -2.89
C PHE A 67 -8.94 2.27 -3.15
N LYS A 68 -9.34 1.00 -3.23
CA LYS A 68 -10.71 0.64 -3.58
C LYS A 68 -11.67 0.84 -2.42
N LYS A 69 -12.93 1.08 -2.72
CA LYS A 69 -13.98 1.31 -1.72
C LYS A 69 -14.11 0.17 -0.71
N ASP A 70 -13.87 -1.05 -1.12
CA ASP A 70 -13.90 -2.21 -0.22
C ASP A 70 -12.85 -2.14 0.88
N LEU A 71 -11.69 -1.53 0.61
CA LEU A 71 -10.68 -1.25 1.62
C LEU A 71 -11.17 -0.23 2.64
N GLU A 72 -11.89 0.79 2.19
CA GLU A 72 -12.50 1.80 3.05
C GLU A 72 -13.60 1.19 3.94
N VAL A 73 -14.52 0.44 3.36
CA VAL A 73 -15.62 -0.23 4.08
C VAL A 73 -15.10 -1.20 5.13
N ASN A 74 -14.06 -1.95 4.80
CA ASN A 74 -13.45 -2.92 5.71
C ASN A 74 -12.38 -2.31 6.63
N LYS A 75 -12.24 -0.99 6.62
CA LYS A 75 -11.30 -0.24 7.47
C LYS A 75 -9.85 -0.74 7.38
N LYS A 76 -9.39 -1.02 6.16
CA LYS A 76 -8.03 -1.48 5.86
C LYS A 76 -7.05 -0.31 5.83
N TYR A 77 -6.83 0.35 6.94
CA TYR A 77 -6.10 1.61 7.06
C TYR A 77 -4.62 1.51 6.67
N ASP A 78 -3.98 0.39 7.00
CA ASP A 78 -2.56 0.18 6.75
C ASP A 78 -2.26 -0.30 5.32
N PHE A 79 -3.28 -0.42 4.47
CA PHE A 79 -3.08 -0.75 3.05
C PHE A 79 -2.10 0.21 2.36
N VAL A 80 -2.04 1.45 2.82
CA VAL A 80 -1.14 2.48 2.27
C VAL A 80 0.36 2.12 2.43
N PHE A 81 0.70 1.24 3.34
CA PHE A 81 2.07 0.72 3.50
C PHE A 81 2.37 -0.36 2.46
N MET A 82 2.51 0.07 1.22
CA MET A 82 2.59 -0.81 0.05
C MET A 82 3.74 -1.81 0.11
N ARG A 83 4.87 -1.46 0.72
CA ARG A 83 6.03 -2.35 0.84
C ARG A 83 5.75 -3.62 1.67
N ASP A 84 4.71 -3.60 2.50
CA ASP A 84 4.38 -4.72 3.38
C ASP A 84 3.68 -5.87 2.63
N HIS A 85 3.19 -5.61 1.42
CA HIS A 85 2.36 -6.56 0.69
C HIS A 85 3.15 -7.57 -0.13
N PHE A 86 4.34 -7.20 -0.62
CA PHE A 86 5.11 -8.07 -1.50
C PHE A 86 6.59 -7.76 -1.53
N LEU A 87 7.36 -8.74 -1.97
CA LEU A 87 8.76 -8.60 -2.36
C LEU A 87 8.88 -8.78 -3.87
N SER A 88 9.73 -8.02 -4.50
CA SER A 88 9.94 -8.08 -5.94
C SER A 88 11.41 -8.20 -6.30
N ASN A 89 11.69 -8.72 -7.48
CA ASN A 89 13.02 -8.74 -8.08
C ASN A 89 13.04 -8.04 -9.46
N ALA A 90 14.23 -7.92 -10.04
CA ALA A 90 14.42 -7.27 -11.33
C ALA A 90 13.77 -8.02 -12.51
N ASP A 91 13.49 -9.32 -12.37
CA ASP A 91 12.91 -10.18 -13.41
C ASP A 91 11.38 -10.17 -13.40
N LYS A 92 10.77 -9.19 -12.75
CA LYS A 92 9.31 -9.09 -12.61
C LYS A 92 8.65 -10.26 -11.90
N ASN A 93 9.36 -10.89 -10.97
CA ASN A 93 8.78 -11.88 -10.07
C ASN A 93 8.42 -11.20 -8.75
N ILE A 94 7.26 -11.54 -8.24
CA ILE A 94 6.71 -11.02 -7.00
C ILE A 94 6.27 -12.16 -6.11
N VAL A 95 6.66 -12.10 -4.86
CA VAL A 95 6.16 -13.00 -3.81
C VAL A 95 5.28 -12.18 -2.88
N MET A 96 4.02 -12.57 -2.77
CA MET A 96 3.07 -11.92 -1.86
C MET A 96 3.37 -12.31 -0.42
N CYS A 97 3.37 -11.32 0.47
CA CYS A 97 3.55 -11.51 1.90
C CYS A 97 2.23 -11.88 2.58
N ASN A 98 2.30 -12.74 3.58
CA ASN A 98 1.16 -13.02 4.46
C ASN A 98 1.14 -12.01 5.59
N MET A 99 -0.01 -11.38 5.80
CA MET A 99 -0.19 -10.43 6.90
C MET A 99 -0.44 -11.18 8.21
N LYS A 100 0.32 -10.82 9.24
CA LYS A 100 0.17 -11.39 10.58
C LYS A 100 -1.10 -10.91 11.29
N LEU A 101 -1.42 -9.63 11.11
CA LEU A 101 -2.59 -9.02 11.76
C LEU A 101 -3.87 -9.39 11.01
N SER A 102 -4.88 -9.86 11.74
CA SER A 102 -6.18 -10.22 11.17
C SER A 102 -6.85 -9.05 10.45
N GLU A 103 -6.66 -7.84 10.95
CA GLU A 103 -7.16 -6.59 10.37
C GLU A 103 -6.58 -6.31 8.98
N ARG A 104 -5.38 -6.85 8.70
CA ARG A 104 -4.67 -6.66 7.43
C ARG A 104 -4.78 -7.86 6.49
N MET A 105 -5.38 -8.95 6.92
CA MET A 105 -5.57 -10.12 6.06
C MET A 105 -6.36 -9.73 4.80
N ASN A 106 -6.00 -10.35 3.69
CA ASN A 106 -6.60 -10.13 2.36
C ASN A 106 -6.31 -8.76 1.71
N GLU A 107 -5.53 -7.88 2.34
CA GLU A 107 -5.12 -6.62 1.68
C GLU A 107 -4.38 -6.88 0.37
N GLY A 108 -3.54 -7.91 0.31
CA GLY A 108 -2.77 -8.27 -0.89
C GLY A 108 -3.63 -8.55 -2.13
N GLU A 109 -4.85 -9.00 -1.97
CA GLU A 109 -5.77 -9.26 -3.09
C GLU A 109 -6.04 -8.00 -3.93
N PHE A 110 -6.07 -6.84 -3.29
CA PHE A 110 -6.27 -5.56 -3.96
C PHE A 110 -5.04 -5.10 -4.74
N VAL A 111 -3.87 -5.62 -4.40
CA VAL A 111 -2.61 -5.32 -5.09
C VAL A 111 -2.39 -6.24 -6.29
N ILE A 112 -2.78 -7.50 -6.18
CA ILE A 112 -2.52 -8.56 -7.17
C ILE A 112 -3.02 -8.16 -8.57
N SER A 113 -4.22 -7.62 -8.68
CA SER A 113 -4.79 -7.24 -9.97
C SER A 113 -3.95 -6.19 -10.69
N SER A 114 -3.45 -5.20 -9.96
CA SER A 114 -2.56 -4.17 -10.50
C SER A 114 -1.21 -4.76 -10.93
N LEU A 115 -0.63 -5.65 -10.13
CA LEU A 115 0.63 -6.30 -10.44
C LEU A 115 0.52 -7.21 -11.67
N LYS A 116 -0.55 -7.97 -11.81
CA LYS A 116 -0.81 -8.80 -12.99
C LYS A 116 -1.03 -7.97 -14.25
N ASN A 117 -1.72 -6.85 -14.15
CA ASN A 117 -1.92 -5.93 -15.28
C ASN A 117 -0.59 -5.33 -15.78
N LEU A 118 0.39 -5.20 -14.91
CA LEU A 118 1.76 -4.78 -15.23
C LEU A 118 2.66 -5.94 -15.71
N GLN A 119 2.08 -7.13 -15.90
CA GLN A 119 2.78 -8.34 -16.36
C GLN A 119 3.84 -8.87 -15.39
N TYR A 120 3.62 -8.68 -14.08
CA TYR A 120 4.42 -9.33 -13.06
C TYR A 120 3.96 -10.76 -12.82
N ASN A 121 4.92 -11.65 -12.59
CA ASN A 121 4.66 -13.02 -12.16
C ASN A 121 4.44 -13.03 -10.65
N VAL A 122 3.22 -13.35 -10.23
CA VAL A 122 2.83 -13.32 -8.81
C VAL A 122 2.80 -14.74 -8.25
N SER A 123 3.50 -14.95 -7.16
CA SER A 123 3.48 -16.18 -6.36
C SER A 123 3.14 -15.86 -4.91
N PHE A 124 2.76 -16.89 -4.16
CA PHE A 124 2.38 -16.78 -2.76
C PHE A 124 3.32 -17.63 -1.91
N LEU A 125 3.55 -17.17 -0.67
CA LEU A 125 4.19 -18.02 0.33
C LEU A 125 3.21 -19.12 0.75
N ASP A 126 3.67 -20.35 0.79
CA ASP A 126 2.90 -21.46 1.34
C ASP A 126 2.70 -21.22 2.84
N ASN A 127 1.47 -21.48 3.31
CA ASN A 127 1.12 -21.30 4.71
C ASN A 127 1.77 -22.34 5.67
N ASP A 128 2.52 -23.27 5.11
CA ASP A 128 3.14 -24.38 5.85
C ASP A 128 4.61 -24.07 6.26
N CYS A 129 5.00 -22.83 6.21
CA CYS A 129 6.33 -22.40 6.68
C CYS A 129 6.25 -21.78 8.08
#